data_b09e875a05e8bf3b7f478241cc386e9d
#
_entry.id   b09e875a05e8bf3b7f478241cc386e9d
#
_cell.length_a   1.000
_cell.length_b   1.000
_cell.length_c   1.000
_cell.angle_alpha   90.00
_cell.angle_beta   90.00
_cell.angle_gamma   90.00
#
_symmetry.space_group_name_H-M   'P 1'
#
loop_
_entity.id
_entity.type
_entity.pdbx_description
1 polymer ?
#
loop_
_entity_poly.entity_id
_entity_poly.type
_entity_poly.pdbx_seq_one_letter_code
_entity_poly.pdbx_strand_id
1 'polypeptide(L)'
;VGSEMCIRDRYGEILGQTEDSPTLTFNTIGRHISKMVYTKVVTNKSPWLQGAELGGVYTNPASHGEGRFVASEEWLDKLFANGQVATQYCDLDGNVSMDEEWNVNGSYRAIEGITSPDGRVLGKMGHSERRDSYVGINIYGQKDQKIFESGVEYFK
;
A
#
# COMPACT_ATOMS: atom_id res chain seq x y z
N VAL A 1 -5.37 14.28 3.57
CA VAL A 1 -3.93 14.09 3.53
C VAL A 1 -3.50 13.66 4.93
N GLY A 2 -3.51 12.37 5.20
CA GLY A 2 -2.95 11.83 6.42
C GLY A 2 -1.43 11.87 6.32
N SER A 3 -0.76 12.52 7.27
CA SER A 3 0.67 12.30 7.45
C SER A 3 0.91 10.83 7.81
N GLU A 4 2.12 10.34 7.56
CA GLU A 4 2.57 8.99 7.93
C GLU A 4 2.26 8.65 9.41
N MET A 5 2.22 9.65 10.29
CA MET A 5 1.81 9.52 11.69
C MET A 5 0.33 9.12 11.87
N CYS A 6 -0.58 9.63 11.04
CA CYS A 6 -2.00 9.27 11.14
C CYS A 6 -2.28 7.82 10.76
N ILE A 7 -1.47 7.24 9.89
CA ILE A 7 -1.53 5.82 9.54
C ILE A 7 -1.06 4.98 10.74
N ARG A 8 0.06 5.36 11.36
CA ARG A 8 0.61 4.69 12.53
C ARG A 8 -0.38 4.63 13.71
N ASP A 9 -1.00 5.77 14.05
CA ASP A 9 -1.94 5.85 15.16
C ASP A 9 -3.22 5.05 14.87
N ARG A 10 -3.74 5.09 13.65
CA ARG A 10 -4.94 4.37 13.27
C ARG A 10 -4.74 2.86 13.14
N TYR A 11 -3.57 2.40 12.74
CA TYR A 11 -3.26 0.97 12.76
C TYR A 11 -3.22 0.42 14.19
N GLY A 12 -2.72 1.18 15.12
CA GLY A 12 -2.76 0.82 16.52
C GLY A 12 -4.17 0.66 17.07
N GLU A 13 -5.08 1.58 16.76
CA GLU A 13 -6.49 1.51 17.17
C GLU A 13 -7.25 0.35 16.50
N ILE A 14 -6.95 0.05 15.23
CA ILE A 14 -7.66 -0.95 14.44
C ILE A 14 -7.21 -2.39 14.77
N LEU A 15 -5.95 -2.58 15.12
CA LEU A 15 -5.36 -3.92 15.35
C LEU A 15 -5.23 -4.28 16.83
N GLY A 16 -5.54 -3.34 17.75
CA GLY A 16 -5.23 -3.48 19.16
C GLY A 16 -3.70 -3.41 19.37
N GLN A 17 -3.19 -2.30 19.88
CA GLN A 17 -1.75 -2.12 20.06
C GLN A 17 -1.20 -3.11 21.09
N THR A 18 -0.20 -3.87 20.65
CA THR A 18 0.71 -4.66 21.49
C THR A 18 2.14 -4.25 21.18
N GLU A 19 3.11 -4.63 22.01
CA GLU A 19 4.52 -4.34 21.75
C GLU A 19 5.01 -4.90 20.40
N ASP A 20 4.36 -5.97 19.91
CA ASP A 20 4.67 -6.64 18.64
C ASP A 20 3.82 -6.17 17.44
N SER A 21 3.01 -5.12 17.61
CA SER A 21 2.13 -4.65 16.55
C SER A 21 2.91 -4.17 15.33
N PRO A 22 2.36 -4.38 14.11
CA PRO A 22 2.92 -3.82 12.90
C PRO A 22 3.14 -2.32 13.00
N THR A 23 4.22 -1.82 12.43
CA THR A 23 4.55 -0.39 12.44
C THR A 23 5.18 0.05 11.11
N LEU A 24 5.20 1.37 10.92
CA LEU A 24 5.98 2.01 9.88
C LEU A 24 7.25 2.60 10.48
N THR A 25 8.37 2.47 9.77
CA THR A 25 9.66 2.97 10.20
C THR A 25 10.44 3.57 9.02
N PHE A 26 11.64 4.06 9.29
CA PHE A 26 12.50 4.65 8.27
C PHE A 26 12.78 3.69 7.12
N ASN A 27 12.78 4.25 5.91
CA ASN A 27 13.20 3.51 4.71
C ASN A 27 14.59 2.90 4.93
N THR A 28 14.87 1.73 4.33
CA THR A 28 16.17 1.06 4.42
C THR A 28 17.32 1.93 3.98
N ILE A 29 17.10 2.83 3.01
CA ILE A 29 18.11 3.78 2.52
C ILE A 29 18.40 4.94 3.49
N GLY A 30 17.70 5.03 4.65
CA GLY A 30 17.92 6.05 5.67
C GLY A 30 17.55 7.48 5.26
N ARG A 31 16.79 7.68 4.21
CA ARG A 31 16.39 9.00 3.71
C ARG A 31 15.03 8.97 3.01
N HIS A 32 14.50 10.16 2.75
CA HIS A 32 13.31 10.34 1.91
C HIS A 32 13.52 9.75 0.52
N ILE A 33 12.52 9.04 0.03
CA ILE A 33 12.44 8.56 -1.35
C ILE A 33 11.28 9.21 -2.08
N SER A 34 11.51 9.61 -3.32
CA SER A 34 10.48 10.10 -4.23
C SER A 34 10.66 9.38 -5.57
N LYS A 35 9.80 8.41 -5.84
CA LYS A 35 9.92 7.53 -7.01
C LYS A 35 8.55 7.04 -7.45
N MET A 36 8.38 6.77 -8.73
CA MET A 36 7.24 5.98 -9.21
C MET A 36 7.46 4.51 -8.84
N VAL A 37 6.46 3.90 -8.22
CA VAL A 37 6.48 2.50 -7.80
C VAL A 37 5.38 1.72 -8.49
N TYR A 38 5.61 0.42 -8.67
CA TYR A 38 4.65 -0.51 -9.23
C TYR A 38 4.06 -1.33 -8.08
N THR A 39 2.75 -1.39 -8.04
CA THR A 39 2.01 -2.08 -6.98
C THR A 39 0.98 -3.01 -7.57
N LYS A 40 0.94 -4.23 -7.06
CA LYS A 40 -0.02 -5.26 -7.45
C LYS A 40 -1.14 -5.35 -6.44
N VAL A 41 -2.37 -5.39 -6.89
CA VAL A 41 -3.54 -5.66 -6.04
C VAL A 41 -3.58 -7.15 -5.71
N VAL A 42 -3.43 -7.52 -4.45
CA VAL A 42 -3.40 -8.92 -4.00
C VAL A 42 -4.68 -9.38 -3.33
N THR A 43 -5.53 -8.43 -2.91
CA THR A 43 -6.90 -8.70 -2.46
C THR A 43 -7.83 -7.55 -2.82
N ASN A 44 -9.08 -7.85 -3.09
CA ASN A 44 -10.16 -6.87 -3.30
C ASN A 44 -11.20 -6.91 -2.16
N LYS A 45 -10.80 -7.40 -0.98
CA LYS A 45 -11.64 -7.44 0.22
C LYS A 45 -12.14 -6.03 0.62
N SER A 46 -11.30 -5.04 0.43
CA SER A 46 -11.63 -3.65 0.74
C SER A 46 -12.61 -3.07 -0.29
N PRO A 47 -13.69 -2.39 0.15
CA PRO A 47 -14.57 -1.65 -0.77
C PRO A 47 -13.81 -0.61 -1.61
N TRP A 48 -12.72 -0.06 -1.11
CA TRP A 48 -11.88 0.87 -1.84
C TRP A 48 -11.19 0.28 -3.08
N LEU A 49 -11.06 -1.05 -3.16
CA LEU A 49 -10.37 -1.76 -4.24
C LEU A 49 -11.30 -2.57 -5.15
N GLN A 50 -12.61 -2.46 -4.98
CA GLN A 50 -13.58 -3.20 -5.80
C GLN A 50 -13.54 -2.81 -7.28
N GLY A 51 -13.20 -1.57 -7.58
CA GLY A 51 -13.00 -1.09 -8.96
C GLY A 51 -11.63 -1.41 -9.56
N ALA A 52 -10.70 -1.94 -8.75
CA ALA A 52 -9.38 -2.35 -9.20
C ALA A 52 -9.39 -3.83 -9.60
N GLU A 53 -8.62 -4.16 -10.63
CA GLU A 53 -8.47 -5.54 -11.07
C GLU A 53 -7.63 -6.35 -10.09
N LEU A 54 -8.11 -7.51 -9.64
CA LEU A 54 -7.34 -8.42 -8.80
C LEU A 54 -6.14 -8.97 -9.60
N GLY A 55 -4.93 -8.82 -9.04
CA GLY A 55 -3.70 -9.11 -9.74
C GLY A 55 -3.23 -7.97 -10.66
N GLY A 56 -4.03 -6.93 -10.85
CA GLY A 56 -3.68 -5.77 -11.65
C GLY A 56 -2.50 -5.00 -11.09
N VAL A 57 -1.64 -4.52 -11.99
CA VAL A 57 -0.45 -3.72 -11.66
C VAL A 57 -0.73 -2.26 -11.93
N TYR A 58 -0.47 -1.44 -10.93
CA TYR A 58 -0.67 0.01 -10.99
C TYR A 58 0.59 0.77 -10.63
N THR A 59 0.76 1.92 -11.29
CA THR A 59 1.91 2.80 -11.09
C THR A 59 1.49 4.00 -10.26
N ASN A 60 2.12 4.20 -9.11
CA ASN A 60 1.80 5.31 -8.21
C ASN A 60 3.10 6.02 -7.78
N PRO A 61 3.06 7.33 -7.53
CA PRO A 61 4.18 8.01 -6.88
C PRO A 61 4.26 7.63 -5.40
N ALA A 62 5.45 7.29 -4.94
CA ALA A 62 5.80 7.17 -3.52
C ALA A 62 6.65 8.37 -3.11
N SER A 63 6.39 8.97 -1.95
CA SER A 63 7.10 10.17 -1.48
C SER A 63 7.09 10.23 0.05
N HIS A 64 8.03 9.52 0.69
CA HIS A 64 8.10 9.44 2.15
C HIS A 64 9.48 9.02 2.65
N GLY A 65 9.79 9.36 3.90
CA GLY A 65 10.99 8.96 4.64
C GLY A 65 10.79 7.74 5.53
N GLU A 66 9.56 7.49 5.97
CA GLU A 66 9.14 6.45 6.90
C GLU A 66 8.05 5.55 6.29
N GLY A 67 8.36 4.96 5.14
CA GLY A 67 7.41 4.12 4.41
C GLY A 67 7.65 2.61 4.55
N ARG A 68 8.59 2.20 5.40
CA ARG A 68 8.93 0.80 5.60
C ARG A 68 7.96 0.13 6.56
N PHE A 69 7.15 -0.77 6.03
CA PHE A 69 6.28 -1.62 6.85
C PHE A 69 7.09 -2.75 7.49
N VAL A 70 7.01 -2.89 8.80
CA VAL A 70 7.66 -3.95 9.56
C VAL A 70 6.66 -4.62 10.52
N ALA A 71 6.77 -5.92 10.65
CA ALA A 71 5.95 -6.74 11.53
C ALA A 71 6.66 -8.05 11.87
N SER A 72 6.26 -8.72 12.95
CA SER A 72 6.72 -10.09 13.22
C SER A 72 6.15 -11.06 12.17
N GLU A 73 6.82 -12.22 11.99
CA GLU A 73 6.35 -13.24 11.04
C GLU A 73 4.93 -13.71 11.38
N GLU A 74 4.59 -13.83 12.65
CA GLU A 74 3.23 -14.18 13.09
C GLU A 74 2.20 -13.16 12.62
N TRP A 75 2.48 -11.85 12.74
CA TRP A 75 1.63 -10.80 12.22
C TRP A 75 1.53 -10.80 10.70
N LEU A 76 2.65 -11.04 10.01
CA LEU A 76 2.65 -11.13 8.54
C LEU A 76 1.75 -12.27 8.08
N ASP A 77 1.90 -13.47 8.66
CA ASP A 77 1.07 -14.62 8.33
C ASP A 77 -0.41 -14.35 8.60
N LYS A 78 -0.73 -13.73 9.73
CA LYS A 78 -2.10 -13.33 10.07
C LYS A 78 -2.70 -12.33 9.08
N LEU A 79 -1.95 -11.32 8.68
CA LEU A 79 -2.41 -10.31 7.71
C LEU A 79 -2.70 -10.94 6.35
N PHE A 80 -1.82 -11.84 5.88
CA PHE A 80 -2.05 -12.56 4.62
C PHE A 80 -3.24 -13.53 4.73
N ALA A 81 -3.32 -14.32 5.79
CA ALA A 81 -4.42 -15.28 6.00
C ALA A 81 -5.79 -14.58 6.09
N ASN A 82 -5.84 -13.40 6.69
CA ASN A 82 -7.07 -12.62 6.80
C ASN A 82 -7.42 -11.83 5.53
N GLY A 83 -6.57 -11.85 4.49
CA GLY A 83 -6.72 -11.03 3.30
C GLY A 83 -6.63 -9.52 3.56
N GLN A 84 -5.85 -9.13 4.57
CA GLN A 84 -5.65 -7.73 4.95
C GLN A 84 -4.50 -7.06 4.19
N VAL A 85 -3.64 -7.81 3.53
CA VAL A 85 -2.64 -7.25 2.60
C VAL A 85 -3.34 -6.89 1.31
N ALA A 86 -3.50 -5.61 1.07
CA ALA A 86 -4.24 -5.06 -0.07
C ALA A 86 -3.38 -5.01 -1.34
N THR A 87 -2.18 -4.46 -1.20
CA THR A 87 -1.25 -4.23 -2.30
C THR A 87 0.18 -4.57 -1.88
N GLN A 88 0.97 -5.05 -2.85
CA GLN A 88 2.39 -5.33 -2.68
C GLN A 88 3.20 -4.65 -3.78
N TYR A 89 4.44 -4.26 -3.46
CA TYR A 89 5.41 -3.81 -4.45
C TYR A 89 5.74 -4.95 -5.41
N CYS A 90 5.83 -4.64 -6.68
CA CYS A 90 6.12 -5.60 -7.73
C CYS A 90 7.03 -5.00 -8.82
N ASP A 91 7.58 -5.87 -9.66
CA ASP A 91 8.26 -5.50 -10.89
C ASP A 91 7.27 -5.13 -12.01
N LEU A 92 7.80 -4.84 -13.19
CA LEU A 92 7.01 -4.49 -14.38
C LEU A 92 6.12 -5.63 -14.88
N ASP A 93 6.50 -6.88 -14.60
CA ASP A 93 5.76 -8.09 -15.01
C ASP A 93 4.70 -8.48 -13.95
N GLY A 94 4.62 -7.73 -12.84
CA GLY A 94 3.68 -7.98 -11.76
C GLY A 94 4.12 -9.08 -10.78
N ASN A 95 5.39 -9.47 -10.79
CA ASN A 95 5.93 -10.36 -9.78
C ASN A 95 6.26 -9.55 -8.53
N VAL A 96 5.77 -10.02 -7.37
CA VAL A 96 6.12 -9.40 -6.09
C VAL A 96 7.63 -9.48 -5.87
N SER A 97 8.25 -8.35 -5.59
CA SER A 97 9.71 -8.27 -5.46
C SER A 97 10.13 -7.64 -4.14
N MET A 98 11.15 -8.23 -3.54
CA MET A 98 11.84 -7.70 -2.36
C MET A 98 13.05 -6.84 -2.71
N ASP A 99 13.41 -6.78 -3.99
CA ASP A 99 14.56 -6.00 -4.47
C ASP A 99 14.32 -4.50 -4.22
N GLU A 100 15.36 -3.80 -3.81
CA GLU A 100 15.32 -2.37 -3.45
C GLU A 100 14.90 -1.49 -4.64
N GLU A 101 15.10 -1.96 -5.86
CA GLU A 101 14.62 -1.29 -7.07
C GLU A 101 13.10 -1.15 -7.08
N TRP A 102 12.37 -2.16 -6.64
CA TRP A 102 10.90 -2.25 -6.66
C TRP A 102 10.30 -1.98 -5.30
N ASN A 103 10.80 -2.63 -4.26
CA ASN A 103 10.42 -2.43 -2.87
C ASN A 103 11.23 -1.29 -2.24
N VAL A 104 10.95 -0.09 -2.70
CA VAL A 104 11.76 1.12 -2.46
C VAL A 104 11.91 1.51 -0.98
N ASN A 105 11.02 1.06 -0.13
CA ASN A 105 11.04 1.33 1.30
C ASN A 105 11.72 0.21 2.10
N GLY A 106 11.88 -0.97 1.52
CA GLY A 106 12.32 -2.17 2.21
C GLY A 106 11.26 -2.80 3.11
N SER A 107 9.98 -2.64 2.76
CA SER A 107 8.85 -3.21 3.49
C SER A 107 8.90 -4.73 3.54
N TYR A 108 8.56 -5.33 4.68
CA TYR A 108 8.51 -6.77 4.85
C TYR A 108 7.49 -7.40 3.89
N ARG A 109 7.86 -8.52 3.25
CA ARG A 109 7.09 -9.21 2.21
C ARG A 109 6.55 -8.26 1.12
N ALA A 110 7.28 -7.18 0.83
CA ALA A 110 6.92 -6.15 -0.15
C ALA A 110 5.53 -5.52 0.09
N ILE A 111 5.03 -5.50 1.32
CA ILE A 111 3.72 -4.91 1.64
C ILE A 111 3.76 -3.41 1.37
N GLU A 112 2.84 -2.94 0.53
CA GLU A 112 2.66 -1.52 0.20
C GLU A 112 1.38 -0.96 0.84
N GLY A 113 0.33 -1.77 0.94
CA GLY A 113 -0.93 -1.37 1.53
C GLY A 113 -1.62 -2.49 2.30
N ILE A 114 -2.29 -2.12 3.38
CA ILE A 114 -3.07 -3.04 4.21
C ILE A 114 -4.46 -2.48 4.52
N THR A 115 -5.37 -3.37 4.92
CA THR A 115 -6.73 -2.99 5.33
C THR A 115 -7.00 -3.33 6.78
N SER A 116 -8.04 -2.69 7.34
CA SER A 116 -8.68 -3.18 8.57
C SER A 116 -9.27 -4.59 8.36
N PRO A 117 -9.54 -5.34 9.45
CA PRO A 117 -10.14 -6.67 9.34
C PRO A 117 -11.46 -6.71 8.57
N ASP A 118 -12.27 -5.66 8.63
CA ASP A 118 -13.53 -5.49 7.89
C ASP A 118 -13.35 -4.90 6.48
N GLY A 119 -12.12 -4.52 6.10
CA GLY A 119 -11.77 -3.95 4.80
C GLY A 119 -12.12 -2.48 4.62
N ARG A 120 -12.83 -1.84 5.55
CA ARG A 120 -13.36 -0.48 5.39
C ARG A 120 -12.32 0.62 5.50
N VAL A 121 -11.20 0.35 6.14
CA VAL A 121 -10.05 1.25 6.20
C VAL A 121 -8.95 0.68 5.33
N LEU A 122 -8.46 1.48 4.39
CA LEU A 122 -7.31 1.17 3.54
C LEU A 122 -6.19 2.15 3.84
N GLY A 123 -5.02 1.62 4.18
CA GLY A 123 -3.78 2.39 4.29
C GLY A 123 -2.77 1.89 3.26
N LYS A 124 -2.15 2.81 2.55
CA LYS A 124 -1.14 2.49 1.53
C LYS A 124 -0.07 3.58 1.44
N MET A 125 1.08 3.24 0.90
CA MET A 125 2.22 4.14 0.79
C MET A 125 2.25 4.92 -0.53
N GLY A 126 1.80 4.32 -1.62
CA GLY A 126 1.69 5.01 -2.90
C GLY A 126 0.52 6.00 -2.94
N HIS A 127 0.76 7.16 -3.50
CA HIS A 127 -0.20 8.26 -3.60
C HIS A 127 -1.10 8.13 -4.83
N SER A 128 -2.19 7.38 -4.72
CA SER A 128 -3.16 7.20 -5.83
C SER A 128 -3.94 8.47 -6.16
N GLU A 129 -3.96 9.46 -5.27
CA GLU A 129 -4.57 10.78 -5.49
C GLU A 129 -3.73 11.69 -6.39
N ARG A 130 -2.44 11.41 -6.54
CA ARG A 130 -1.53 12.23 -7.37
C ARG A 130 -1.59 11.81 -8.84
N ARG A 131 -2.76 11.88 -9.41
CA ARG A 131 -3.01 11.58 -10.82
C ARG A 131 -3.89 12.64 -11.47
N ASP A 132 -3.65 12.90 -12.73
CA ASP A 132 -4.47 13.73 -13.61
C ASP A 132 -4.17 13.35 -15.06
N SER A 133 -4.99 13.82 -15.99
CA SER A 133 -4.81 13.61 -17.44
C SER A 133 -3.44 14.07 -17.95
N TYR A 134 -2.83 15.02 -17.27
CA TYR A 134 -1.53 15.60 -17.63
C TYR A 134 -0.39 15.22 -16.68
N VAL A 135 -0.65 14.44 -15.64
CA VAL A 135 0.35 14.03 -14.66
C VAL A 135 0.89 12.64 -15.02
N GLY A 136 2.22 12.54 -15.12
CA GLY A 136 2.89 11.26 -15.37
C GLY A 136 2.60 10.66 -16.75
N ILE A 137 2.34 11.49 -17.78
CA ILE A 137 2.03 11.02 -19.16
C ILE A 137 3.13 10.12 -19.72
N ASN A 138 4.40 10.43 -19.41
CA ASN A 138 5.58 9.68 -19.87
C ASN A 138 5.94 8.51 -18.94
N ILE A 139 5.14 8.24 -17.90
CA ILE A 139 5.37 7.12 -16.99
C ILE A 139 4.53 5.94 -17.46
N TYR A 140 5.18 4.81 -17.68
CA TYR A 140 4.53 3.57 -18.07
C TYR A 140 3.60 3.03 -16.99
N GLY A 141 2.52 2.37 -17.39
CA GLY A 141 1.61 1.62 -16.52
C GLY A 141 0.28 2.32 -16.24
N GLN A 142 -0.67 1.53 -15.74
CA GLN A 142 -1.97 2.00 -15.30
C GLN A 142 -1.85 2.77 -13.98
N LYS A 143 -2.45 3.94 -13.90
CA LYS A 143 -2.35 4.83 -12.72
C LYS A 143 -3.65 4.93 -11.92
N ASP A 144 -4.75 4.52 -12.54
CA ASP A 144 -6.07 4.64 -11.94
C ASP A 144 -6.52 3.35 -11.26
N GLN A 145 -6.35 3.29 -9.94
CA GLN A 145 -6.86 2.20 -9.10
C GLN A 145 -8.36 2.33 -8.76
N LYS A 146 -9.02 3.40 -9.20
CA LYS A 146 -10.43 3.71 -8.93
C LYS A 146 -10.83 3.67 -7.45
N ILE A 147 -9.88 3.98 -6.57
CA ILE A 147 -10.08 3.91 -5.11
C ILE A 147 -11.24 4.79 -4.68
N PHE A 148 -11.25 6.05 -5.11
CA PHE A 148 -12.27 7.03 -4.68
C PHE A 148 -13.64 6.72 -5.28
N GLU A 149 -13.70 6.31 -6.53
CA GLU A 149 -14.94 5.89 -7.20
C GLU A 149 -15.55 4.68 -6.51
N SER A 150 -14.73 3.66 -6.21
CA SER A 150 -15.16 2.46 -5.47
C SER A 150 -15.70 2.80 -4.09
N GLY A 151 -15.04 3.71 -3.37
CA GLY A 151 -15.51 4.18 -2.07
C GLY A 151 -16.86 4.89 -2.17
N VAL A 152 -17.01 5.79 -3.14
CA VAL A 152 -18.29 6.51 -3.36
C VAL A 152 -19.41 5.53 -3.72
N GLU A 153 -19.16 4.53 -4.55
CA GLU A 153 -20.16 3.52 -4.90
C GLU A 153 -20.57 2.66 -3.70
N TYR A 154 -19.65 2.32 -2.84
CA TYR A 154 -19.93 1.50 -1.67
C TYR A 154 -20.72 2.21 -0.57
N PHE A 155 -20.48 3.51 -0.37
CA PHE A 155 -21.11 4.29 0.70
C PHE A 155 -22.36 5.09 0.25
N LYS A 156 -22.82 4.92 -0.97
CA LYS A 156 -24.14 5.41 -1.45
C LYS A 156 -25.27 4.55 -0.90
#